data_59978703278481ba44af09d4dc0dd29c
#
_entry.id   59978703278481ba44af09d4dc0dd29c
#
_cell.length_a   1.000
_cell.length_b   1.000
_cell.length_c   1.000
_cell.angle_alpha   90.00
_cell.angle_beta   90.00
_cell.angle_gamma   90.00
#
_symmetry.space_group_name_H-M   'P 1'
#
loop_
_entity.id
_entity.type
_entity.pdbx_description
1 polymer ?
#
loop_
_entity_poly.entity_id
_entity_poly.type
_entity_poly.pdbx_seq_one_letter_code
_entity_poly.pdbx_strand_id
1 'polypeptide(L)'
;MTAPRQHASSGPPVTQLPEPSHAERTRTLISLATVGTLSTLSRKHPGSPFGSLMPFALDLTGRPLFLISNMAMHTQNLWADPRCSLFVGQANADGDPLGAARATLIGVAEPVPASDLFSVRDIYLARHENSRYWVNFSDFSFFRLQPVDLYYVGGFGVMGWVEARDYEDAAPDPLTDAASGILAHMNADHVDSMILLARFHAGVEAMEATMTSVDRLGFTLRLKTNEGMKAARINFLHEVTTPQETRRVLVEMVRQARR
;
A
#
# COMPACT_ATOMS: atom_id res chain seq x y z
N MET A 1 -24.03 -24.12 -15.19
CA MET A 1 -22.91 -23.37 -14.61
C MET A 1 -23.47 -22.54 -13.46
N THR A 2 -23.26 -22.99 -12.22
CA THR A 2 -23.74 -22.31 -11.00
C THR A 2 -22.74 -21.23 -10.63
N ALA A 3 -23.20 -19.99 -10.49
CA ALA A 3 -22.39 -18.86 -10.04
C ALA A 3 -21.78 -19.11 -8.64
N PRO A 4 -20.55 -18.64 -8.36
CA PRO A 4 -19.95 -18.80 -7.04
C PRO A 4 -20.75 -18.00 -6.02
N ARG A 5 -21.08 -18.67 -4.89
CA ARG A 5 -21.74 -18.02 -3.75
C ARG A 5 -20.78 -17.00 -3.15
N GLN A 6 -21.11 -15.72 -3.27
CA GLN A 6 -20.54 -14.67 -2.43
C GLN A 6 -20.99 -14.94 -0.98
N HIS A 7 -20.06 -14.93 -0.05
CA HIS A 7 -20.38 -14.91 1.38
C HIS A 7 -20.92 -13.52 1.74
N ALA A 8 -22.20 -13.29 1.45
CA ALA A 8 -22.91 -12.15 1.98
C ALA A 8 -23.35 -12.50 3.41
N SER A 9 -22.80 -11.82 4.40
CA SER A 9 -23.32 -11.85 5.77
C SER A 9 -24.68 -11.17 5.79
N SER A 10 -25.75 -11.92 6.08
CA SER A 10 -27.10 -11.40 6.32
C SER A 10 -27.22 -10.86 7.76
N GLY A 11 -26.46 -9.78 8.07
CA GLY A 11 -26.62 -9.01 9.30
C GLY A 11 -27.33 -7.68 9.01
N PRO A 12 -27.87 -6.98 10.04
CA PRO A 12 -28.37 -5.62 9.87
C PRO A 12 -27.27 -4.72 9.30
N PRO A 13 -27.61 -3.62 8.56
CA PRO A 13 -26.62 -2.75 7.97
C PRO A 13 -25.68 -2.22 9.08
N VAL A 14 -24.47 -2.73 9.12
CA VAL A 14 -23.42 -2.21 9.98
C VAL A 14 -23.11 -0.81 9.44
N THR A 15 -23.30 0.22 10.24
CA THR A 15 -22.85 1.57 9.91
C THR A 15 -21.36 1.45 9.61
N GLN A 16 -21.00 1.54 8.32
CA GLN A 16 -19.59 1.46 7.94
C GLN A 16 -18.86 2.64 8.57
N LEU A 17 -17.87 2.32 9.39
CA LEU A 17 -17.00 3.33 9.96
C LEU A 17 -16.22 4.00 8.83
N PRO A 18 -15.96 5.33 8.89
CA PRO A 18 -15.15 6.00 7.90
C PRO A 18 -13.78 5.33 7.78
N GLU A 19 -13.42 4.94 6.58
CA GLU A 19 -12.13 4.31 6.26
C GLU A 19 -11.53 4.94 5.01
N PRO A 20 -10.18 5.00 4.88
CA PRO A 20 -9.58 5.36 3.61
C PRO A 20 -10.06 4.44 2.49
N SER A 21 -10.32 5.02 1.32
CA SER A 21 -10.69 4.25 0.13
C SER A 21 -9.58 3.27 -0.28
N HIS A 22 -9.90 2.29 -1.11
CA HIS A 22 -8.88 1.41 -1.68
C HIS A 22 -7.85 2.19 -2.51
N ALA A 23 -8.25 3.27 -3.17
CA ALA A 23 -7.35 4.15 -3.91
C ALA A 23 -6.33 4.84 -3.00
N GLU A 24 -6.76 5.43 -1.89
CA GLU A 24 -5.89 6.07 -0.90
C GLU A 24 -4.95 5.06 -0.23
N ARG A 25 -5.46 3.87 0.13
CA ARG A 25 -4.64 2.79 0.70
C ARG A 25 -3.59 2.29 -0.29
N THR A 26 -3.97 2.15 -1.56
CA THR A 26 -3.04 1.76 -2.64
C THR A 26 -1.97 2.83 -2.84
N ARG A 27 -2.38 4.11 -2.87
CA ARG A 27 -1.48 5.24 -3.00
C ARG A 27 -0.47 5.29 -1.86
N THR A 28 -0.93 5.12 -0.63
CA THR A 28 -0.11 5.04 0.59
C THR A 28 0.89 3.89 0.50
N LEU A 29 0.42 2.66 0.20
CA LEU A 29 1.27 1.49 0.10
C LEU A 29 2.40 1.66 -0.92
N ILE A 30 2.06 2.14 -2.13
CA ILE A 30 3.02 2.29 -3.22
C ILE A 30 4.01 3.43 -2.94
N SER A 31 3.59 4.50 -2.24
CA SER A 31 4.47 5.61 -1.87
C SER A 31 5.56 5.20 -0.87
N LEU A 32 5.29 4.22 -0.01
CA LEU A 32 6.26 3.68 0.94
C LEU A 32 7.30 2.77 0.29
N ALA A 33 6.94 2.09 -0.79
CA ALA A 33 7.81 1.12 -1.44
C ALA A 33 8.82 1.80 -2.37
N THR A 34 10.04 1.29 -2.37
CA THR A 34 11.12 1.72 -3.27
C THR A 34 11.41 0.70 -4.36
N VAL A 35 10.91 -0.53 -4.17
CA VAL A 35 11.16 -1.67 -5.06
C VAL A 35 9.87 -2.47 -5.21
N GLY A 36 9.64 -2.98 -6.41
CA GLY A 36 8.54 -3.88 -6.73
C GLY A 36 8.97 -4.98 -7.69
N THR A 37 8.03 -5.82 -8.08
CA THR A 37 8.23 -6.80 -9.15
C THR A 37 7.54 -6.32 -10.41
N LEU A 38 8.33 -5.91 -11.41
CA LEU A 38 7.82 -5.59 -12.75
C LEU A 38 7.65 -6.89 -13.54
N SER A 39 6.44 -7.19 -13.96
CA SER A 39 6.12 -8.31 -14.85
C SER A 39 5.86 -7.80 -16.26
N THR A 40 6.62 -8.32 -17.23
CA THR A 40 6.53 -8.01 -18.65
C THR A 40 6.18 -9.25 -19.46
N LEU A 41 5.78 -9.11 -20.72
CA LEU A 41 5.56 -10.24 -21.62
C LEU A 41 6.89 -10.65 -22.29
N SER A 42 7.29 -11.90 -22.12
CA SER A 42 8.59 -12.39 -22.62
C SER A 42 8.65 -12.37 -24.14
N ARG A 43 9.61 -11.61 -24.71
CA ARG A 43 9.91 -11.66 -26.14
C ARG A 43 10.47 -13.01 -26.57
N LYS A 44 11.25 -13.67 -25.70
CA LYS A 44 11.88 -14.98 -25.98
C LYS A 44 10.89 -16.12 -25.90
N HIS A 45 9.90 -16.05 -25.01
CA HIS A 45 8.87 -17.06 -24.81
C HIS A 45 7.48 -16.39 -24.88
N PRO A 46 6.93 -16.19 -26.11
CA PRO A 46 5.69 -15.45 -26.29
C PRO A 46 4.55 -15.99 -25.42
N GLY A 47 3.82 -15.08 -24.78
CA GLY A 47 2.71 -15.41 -23.88
C GLY A 47 3.14 -15.75 -22.43
N SER A 48 4.44 -15.90 -22.14
CA SER A 48 4.93 -16.15 -20.79
C SER A 48 5.21 -14.82 -20.06
N PRO A 49 4.73 -14.65 -18.82
CA PRO A 49 5.11 -13.50 -17.99
C PRO A 49 6.59 -13.62 -17.56
N PHE A 50 7.27 -12.48 -17.46
CA PHE A 50 8.66 -12.38 -17.04
C PHE A 50 8.79 -11.34 -15.91
N GLY A 51 9.05 -11.81 -14.69
CA GLY A 51 9.20 -10.97 -13.50
C GLY A 51 10.64 -10.45 -13.32
N SER A 52 10.77 -9.19 -12.92
CA SER A 52 12.05 -8.55 -12.61
C SER A 52 11.94 -7.73 -11.33
N LEU A 53 12.93 -7.82 -10.46
CA LEU A 53 13.06 -6.86 -9.37
C LEU A 53 13.27 -5.46 -9.96
N MET A 54 12.46 -4.50 -9.54
CA MET A 54 12.43 -3.18 -10.15
C MET A 54 12.41 -2.06 -9.11
N PRO A 55 13.53 -1.34 -8.92
CA PRO A 55 13.53 -0.07 -8.21
C PRO A 55 12.69 0.95 -8.97
N PHE A 56 11.86 1.70 -8.23
CA PHE A 56 10.98 2.71 -8.83
C PHE A 56 10.85 3.96 -7.94
N ALA A 57 10.59 5.07 -8.57
CA ALA A 57 10.09 6.28 -7.94
C ALA A 57 8.67 6.56 -8.43
N LEU A 58 7.99 7.54 -7.83
CA LEU A 58 6.67 7.96 -8.27
C LEU A 58 6.72 9.40 -8.77
N ASP A 59 6.06 9.70 -9.88
CA ASP A 59 5.79 11.09 -10.24
C ASP A 59 4.68 11.70 -9.36
N LEU A 60 4.35 12.96 -9.59
CA LEU A 60 3.38 13.70 -8.77
C LEU A 60 1.97 13.08 -8.77
N THR A 61 1.59 12.38 -9.83
CA THR A 61 0.32 11.67 -9.93
C THR A 61 0.39 10.22 -9.47
N GLY A 62 1.60 9.75 -9.04
CA GLY A 62 1.83 8.41 -8.51
C GLY A 62 2.15 7.36 -9.55
N ARG A 63 2.43 7.76 -10.77
CA ARG A 63 2.83 6.82 -11.80
C ARG A 63 4.27 6.37 -11.56
N PRO A 64 4.53 5.04 -11.56
CA PRO A 64 5.87 4.52 -11.38
C PRO A 64 6.84 4.94 -12.50
N LEU A 65 8.03 5.35 -12.08
CA LEU A 65 9.15 5.74 -12.93
C LEU A 65 10.27 4.72 -12.76
N PHE A 66 10.83 4.24 -13.86
CA PHE A 66 11.92 3.29 -13.90
C PHE A 66 13.12 3.88 -14.62
N LEU A 67 14.34 3.59 -14.14
CA LEU A 67 15.58 3.86 -14.86
C LEU A 67 16.19 2.51 -15.26
N ILE A 68 16.10 2.14 -16.53
CA ILE A 68 16.38 0.79 -17.03
C ILE A 68 17.32 0.79 -18.23
N SER A 69 18.23 -0.20 -18.25
CA SER A 69 19.18 -0.39 -19.36
C SER A 69 18.54 -1.11 -20.54
N ASN A 70 18.87 -0.70 -21.75
CA ASN A 70 18.46 -1.35 -22.99
C ASN A 70 18.96 -2.81 -23.11
N MET A 71 19.99 -3.18 -22.35
CA MET A 71 20.52 -4.55 -22.31
C MET A 71 19.65 -5.49 -21.47
N ALA A 72 18.85 -4.96 -20.56
CA ALA A 72 18.02 -5.76 -19.66
C ALA A 72 16.84 -6.41 -20.40
N MET A 73 16.51 -7.65 -20.02
CA MET A 73 15.43 -8.41 -20.67
C MET A 73 14.07 -7.73 -20.50
N HIS A 74 13.78 -7.15 -19.34
CA HIS A 74 12.54 -6.42 -19.14
C HIS A 74 12.38 -5.23 -20.10
N THR A 75 13.48 -4.52 -20.40
CA THR A 75 13.46 -3.40 -21.35
C THR A 75 13.22 -3.90 -22.77
N GLN A 76 13.90 -4.98 -23.17
CA GLN A 76 13.68 -5.61 -24.48
C GLN A 76 12.25 -6.15 -24.64
N ASN A 77 11.67 -6.66 -23.56
CA ASN A 77 10.28 -7.09 -23.52
C ASN A 77 9.33 -5.91 -23.69
N LEU A 78 9.54 -4.79 -22.98
CA LEU A 78 8.72 -3.58 -23.07
C LEU A 78 8.78 -2.92 -24.47
N TRP A 79 9.94 -2.97 -25.13
CA TRP A 79 10.03 -2.52 -26.54
C TRP A 79 9.22 -3.38 -27.51
N ALA A 80 9.04 -4.67 -27.20
CA ALA A 80 8.25 -5.58 -28.01
C ALA A 80 6.75 -5.51 -27.69
N ASP A 81 6.43 -5.39 -26.40
CA ASP A 81 5.06 -5.24 -25.89
C ASP A 81 5.10 -4.40 -24.61
N PRO A 82 4.58 -3.16 -24.62
CA PRO A 82 4.69 -2.24 -23.48
C PRO A 82 3.74 -2.59 -22.33
N ARG A 83 2.85 -3.58 -22.48
CA ARG A 83 1.95 -4.01 -21.41
C ARG A 83 2.74 -4.69 -20.30
N CYS A 84 2.47 -4.27 -19.08
CA CYS A 84 3.17 -4.79 -17.90
C CYS A 84 2.30 -4.67 -16.65
N SER A 85 2.79 -5.25 -15.57
CA SER A 85 2.26 -4.98 -14.23
C SER A 85 3.39 -4.79 -13.24
N LEU A 86 3.17 -3.91 -12.25
CA LEU A 86 4.05 -3.73 -11.11
C LEU A 86 3.36 -4.25 -9.86
N PHE A 87 3.92 -5.29 -9.26
CA PHE A 87 3.47 -5.79 -7.96
C PHE A 87 4.29 -5.14 -6.84
N VAL A 88 3.58 -4.64 -5.83
CA VAL A 88 4.17 -4.03 -4.63
C VAL A 88 3.55 -4.67 -3.40
N GLY A 89 4.38 -5.17 -2.50
CA GLY A 89 3.96 -5.69 -1.20
C GLY A 89 4.41 -4.79 -0.06
N GLN A 90 3.69 -4.83 1.04
CA GLN A 90 4.10 -4.16 2.28
C GLN A 90 5.44 -4.73 2.75
N ALA A 91 6.38 -3.84 3.05
CA ALA A 91 7.65 -4.24 3.65
C ALA A 91 7.46 -4.77 5.08
N ASN A 92 8.34 -5.67 5.51
CA ASN A 92 8.39 -6.20 6.89
C ASN A 92 7.07 -6.87 7.34
N ALA A 93 6.44 -7.62 6.45
CA ALA A 93 5.28 -8.45 6.76
C ALA A 93 5.72 -9.72 7.54
N ASP A 94 6.24 -9.52 8.76
CA ASP A 94 6.76 -10.60 9.59
C ASP A 94 5.64 -11.55 10.02
N GLY A 95 5.79 -12.82 9.63
CA GLY A 95 4.99 -13.95 10.10
C GLY A 95 3.76 -14.32 9.29
N ASP A 96 3.07 -13.40 8.61
CA ASP A 96 1.91 -13.71 7.77
C ASP A 96 1.86 -12.88 6.47
N PRO A 97 2.49 -13.38 5.39
CA PRO A 97 2.50 -12.68 4.11
C PRO A 97 1.11 -12.47 3.49
N LEU A 98 0.13 -13.31 3.83
CA LEU A 98 -1.23 -13.18 3.31
C LEU A 98 -2.03 -12.09 4.04
N GLY A 99 -1.67 -11.80 5.27
CA GLY A 99 -2.22 -10.68 6.04
C GLY A 99 -1.65 -9.32 5.67
N ALA A 100 -0.54 -9.28 4.89
CA ALA A 100 0.11 -8.04 4.49
C ALA A 100 -0.61 -7.35 3.32
N ALA A 101 -0.57 -6.01 3.35
CA ALA A 101 -1.09 -5.22 2.24
C ALA A 101 -0.23 -5.39 0.98
N ARG A 102 -0.88 -5.48 -0.17
CA ARG A 102 -0.23 -5.58 -1.47
C ARG A 102 -1.09 -5.00 -2.58
N ALA A 103 -0.45 -4.54 -3.64
CA ALA A 103 -1.14 -4.02 -4.82
C ALA A 103 -0.47 -4.49 -6.11
N THR A 104 -1.27 -4.65 -7.15
CA THR A 104 -0.80 -4.86 -8.51
C THR A 104 -1.31 -3.71 -9.38
N LEU A 105 -0.40 -2.97 -9.99
CA LEU A 105 -0.72 -1.98 -11.01
C LEU A 105 -0.60 -2.65 -12.36
N ILE A 106 -1.66 -2.64 -13.14
CA ILE A 106 -1.68 -3.11 -14.53
C ILE A 106 -1.62 -1.88 -15.42
N GLY A 107 -0.78 -1.88 -16.43
CA GLY A 107 -0.66 -0.73 -17.31
C GLY A 107 0.28 -0.92 -18.49
N VAL A 108 0.69 0.22 -19.02
CA VAL A 108 1.62 0.33 -20.16
C VAL A 108 2.83 1.13 -19.72
N ALA A 109 4.04 0.57 -19.92
CA ALA A 109 5.28 1.28 -19.63
C ALA A 109 5.93 1.77 -20.91
N GLU A 110 6.11 3.09 -21.01
CA GLU A 110 6.65 3.76 -22.19
C GLU A 110 7.84 4.67 -21.81
N PRO A 111 8.75 4.94 -22.75
CA PRO A 111 9.80 5.92 -22.54
C PRO A 111 9.25 7.28 -22.13
N VAL A 112 9.92 7.92 -21.17
CA VAL A 112 9.56 9.27 -20.73
C VAL A 112 9.86 10.27 -21.85
N PRO A 113 8.92 11.17 -22.22
CA PRO A 113 9.15 12.22 -23.19
C PRO A 113 10.30 13.15 -22.83
N ALA A 114 11.01 13.69 -23.81
CA ALA A 114 12.13 14.59 -23.58
C ALA A 114 11.77 15.84 -22.74
N SER A 115 10.53 16.33 -22.84
CA SER A 115 10.02 17.44 -22.03
C SER A 115 10.03 17.18 -20.53
N ASP A 116 9.86 15.92 -20.13
CA ASP A 116 9.69 15.50 -18.73
C ASP A 116 10.98 14.98 -18.10
N LEU A 117 12.02 14.70 -18.91
CA LEU A 117 13.26 14.02 -18.46
C LEU A 117 13.93 14.71 -17.28
N PHE A 118 13.95 16.05 -17.26
CA PHE A 118 14.60 16.80 -16.18
C PHE A 118 13.90 16.55 -14.83
N SER A 119 12.60 16.74 -14.79
CA SER A 119 11.81 16.54 -13.56
C SER A 119 11.79 15.09 -13.11
N VAL A 120 11.65 14.15 -14.04
CA VAL A 120 11.68 12.70 -13.76
C VAL A 120 13.03 12.26 -13.19
N ARG A 121 14.12 12.78 -13.75
CA ARG A 121 15.48 12.52 -13.25
C ARG A 121 15.64 12.98 -11.80
N ASP A 122 15.22 14.19 -11.48
CA ASP A 122 15.34 14.74 -10.12
C ASP A 122 14.52 13.93 -9.13
N ILE A 123 13.26 13.61 -9.45
CA ILE A 123 12.39 12.77 -8.64
C ILE A 123 13.04 11.40 -8.40
N TYR A 124 13.52 10.74 -9.46
CA TYR A 124 14.11 9.40 -9.36
C TYR A 124 15.38 9.40 -8.51
N LEU A 125 16.28 10.35 -8.73
CA LEU A 125 17.55 10.46 -8.00
C LEU A 125 17.38 10.87 -6.53
N ALA A 126 16.32 11.60 -6.20
CA ALA A 126 15.97 11.88 -4.81
C ALA A 126 15.57 10.59 -4.05
N ARG A 127 14.95 9.64 -4.75
CA ARG A 127 14.54 8.34 -4.17
C ARG A 127 15.66 7.29 -4.20
N HIS A 128 16.49 7.31 -5.25
CA HIS A 128 17.54 6.31 -5.54
C HIS A 128 18.88 7.00 -5.80
N GLU A 129 19.50 7.52 -4.76
CA GLU A 129 20.75 8.31 -4.87
C GLU A 129 21.88 7.54 -5.56
N ASN A 130 21.99 6.23 -5.31
CA ASN A 130 23.00 5.37 -5.95
C ASN A 130 22.90 5.35 -7.49
N SER A 131 21.73 5.67 -8.04
CA SER A 131 21.51 5.71 -9.49
C SER A 131 22.25 6.86 -10.19
N ARG A 132 22.82 7.82 -9.44
CA ARG A 132 23.71 8.88 -9.97
C ARG A 132 24.89 8.31 -10.74
N TYR A 133 25.33 7.09 -10.39
CA TYR A 133 26.44 6.44 -11.05
C TYR A 133 26.16 6.08 -12.51
N TRP A 134 24.94 5.58 -12.82
CA TRP A 134 24.60 5.09 -14.18
C TRP A 134 23.53 5.89 -14.92
N VAL A 135 22.94 6.90 -14.31
CA VAL A 135 21.88 7.72 -14.92
C VAL A 135 22.31 8.44 -16.20
N ASN A 136 23.61 8.61 -16.42
CA ASN A 136 24.20 9.25 -17.61
C ASN A 136 24.72 8.25 -18.64
N PHE A 137 24.58 6.93 -18.41
CA PHE A 137 25.02 5.94 -19.38
C PHE A 137 24.03 5.94 -20.56
N SER A 138 24.60 5.86 -21.78
CA SER A 138 23.82 5.98 -23.03
C SER A 138 22.83 4.85 -23.26
N ASP A 139 22.99 3.72 -22.57
CA ASP A 139 22.11 2.57 -22.63
C ASP A 139 20.99 2.59 -21.59
N PHE A 140 20.97 3.58 -20.67
CA PHE A 140 19.91 3.76 -19.70
C PHE A 140 18.88 4.79 -20.16
N SER A 141 17.62 4.48 -19.93
CA SER A 141 16.49 5.37 -20.25
C SER A 141 15.45 5.36 -19.13
N PHE A 142 14.75 6.48 -18.97
CA PHE A 142 13.60 6.54 -18.08
C PHE A 142 12.35 6.03 -18.78
N PHE A 143 11.61 5.17 -18.08
CA PHE A 143 10.29 4.70 -18.47
C PHE A 143 9.27 5.12 -17.41
N ARG A 144 8.04 5.34 -17.84
CA ARG A 144 6.89 5.62 -16.98
C ARG A 144 5.82 4.56 -17.19
N LEU A 145 5.32 3.95 -16.12
CA LEU A 145 4.15 3.09 -16.19
C LEU A 145 2.91 3.95 -16.05
N GLN A 146 2.08 3.96 -17.11
CA GLN A 146 0.75 4.54 -17.07
C GLN A 146 -0.23 3.47 -16.58
N PRO A 147 -0.83 3.60 -15.39
CA PRO A 147 -1.83 2.66 -14.89
C PRO A 147 -3.08 2.64 -15.78
N VAL A 148 -3.61 1.45 -15.98
CA VAL A 148 -4.92 1.22 -16.62
C VAL A 148 -5.92 0.79 -15.55
N ASP A 149 -5.47 -0.08 -14.63
CA ASP A 149 -6.27 -0.57 -13.53
C ASP A 149 -5.36 -1.08 -12.40
N LEU A 150 -5.85 -1.12 -11.17
CA LEU A 150 -5.10 -1.59 -10.02
C LEU A 150 -5.93 -2.58 -9.20
N TYR A 151 -5.26 -3.53 -8.58
CA TYR A 151 -5.90 -4.45 -7.64
C TYR A 151 -5.23 -4.35 -6.28
N TYR A 152 -5.98 -3.95 -5.27
CA TYR A 152 -5.53 -3.81 -3.89
C TYR A 152 -5.98 -4.98 -3.02
N VAL A 153 -5.11 -5.44 -2.14
CA VAL A 153 -5.42 -6.39 -1.06
C VAL A 153 -4.84 -5.82 0.23
N GLY A 154 -5.66 -5.57 1.22
CA GLY A 154 -5.29 -5.01 2.53
C GLY A 154 -5.24 -6.04 3.65
N GLY A 155 -5.13 -7.32 3.32
CA GLY A 155 -5.22 -8.46 4.23
C GLY A 155 -6.51 -9.25 4.04
N PHE A 156 -6.85 -10.11 4.99
CA PHE A 156 -8.03 -10.99 4.88
C PHE A 156 -9.33 -10.19 4.77
N GLY A 157 -10.05 -10.44 3.68
CA GLY A 157 -11.40 -9.87 3.45
C GLY A 157 -11.41 -8.43 2.90
N VAL A 158 -10.27 -7.74 2.85
CA VAL A 158 -10.17 -6.38 2.31
C VAL A 158 -9.46 -6.44 0.96
N MET A 159 -10.22 -6.40 -0.13
CA MET A 159 -9.66 -6.42 -1.47
C MET A 159 -10.63 -5.80 -2.48
N GLY A 160 -10.09 -5.25 -3.55
CA GLY A 160 -10.90 -4.69 -4.63
C GLY A 160 -10.09 -4.08 -5.76
N TRP A 161 -10.77 -3.86 -6.87
CA TRP A 161 -10.25 -3.09 -7.99
C TRP A 161 -10.28 -1.61 -7.68
N VAL A 162 -9.31 -0.88 -8.21
CA VAL A 162 -9.15 0.57 -8.08
C VAL A 162 -8.96 1.11 -9.48
N GLU A 163 -9.86 1.95 -9.93
CA GLU A 163 -9.71 2.62 -11.23
C GLU A 163 -8.47 3.51 -11.24
N ALA A 164 -7.78 3.57 -12.37
CA ALA A 164 -6.55 4.34 -12.51
C ALA A 164 -6.76 5.82 -12.14
N ARG A 165 -7.90 6.41 -12.52
CA ARG A 165 -8.25 7.78 -12.19
C ARG A 165 -8.38 7.99 -10.67
N ASP A 166 -9.07 7.10 -9.97
CA ASP A 166 -9.25 7.22 -8.52
C ASP A 166 -7.90 7.13 -7.80
N TYR A 167 -7.00 6.28 -8.30
CA TYR A 167 -5.62 6.17 -7.80
C TYR A 167 -4.80 7.44 -8.05
N GLU A 168 -4.89 8.02 -9.26
CA GLU A 168 -4.15 9.24 -9.62
C GLU A 168 -4.65 10.46 -8.82
N ASP A 169 -5.95 10.54 -8.56
CA ASP A 169 -6.59 11.61 -7.77
C ASP A 169 -6.36 11.43 -6.24
N ALA A 170 -6.04 10.22 -5.80
CA ALA A 170 -5.80 9.95 -4.38
C ALA A 170 -4.44 10.50 -3.90
N ALA A 171 -4.39 10.92 -2.65
CA ALA A 171 -3.15 11.25 -1.95
C ALA A 171 -2.75 10.14 -0.98
N PRO A 172 -1.43 9.96 -0.70
CA PRO A 172 -0.99 9.12 0.41
C PRO A 172 -1.56 9.65 1.73
N ASP A 173 -1.83 8.72 2.66
CA ASP A 173 -2.28 9.09 4.00
C ASP A 173 -1.24 9.99 4.69
N PRO A 174 -1.63 11.07 5.37
CA PRO A 174 -0.71 11.99 6.02
C PRO A 174 0.15 11.35 7.12
N LEU A 175 -0.27 10.21 7.67
CA LEU A 175 0.51 9.45 8.64
C LEU A 175 1.50 8.45 8.01
N THR A 176 1.58 8.38 6.69
CA THR A 176 2.36 7.37 5.94
C THR A 176 3.77 7.18 6.50
N ASP A 177 4.53 8.25 6.65
CA ASP A 177 5.93 8.18 7.12
C ASP A 177 6.06 7.87 8.62
N ALA A 178 5.01 8.16 9.41
CA ALA A 178 5.00 7.95 10.84
C ALA A 178 4.36 6.62 11.27
N ALA A 179 3.59 6.00 10.40
CA ALA A 179 2.77 4.83 10.73
C ALA A 179 3.59 3.68 11.35
N SER A 180 4.76 3.35 10.78
CA SER A 180 5.61 2.29 11.30
C SER A 180 6.10 2.56 12.73
N GLY A 181 6.46 3.80 13.04
CA GLY A 181 6.87 4.22 14.38
C GLY A 181 5.71 4.18 15.38
N ILE A 182 4.51 4.60 14.95
CA ILE A 182 3.30 4.53 15.79
C ILE A 182 2.97 3.07 16.11
N LEU A 183 2.98 2.18 15.11
CA LEU A 183 2.74 0.75 15.28
C LEU A 183 3.73 0.12 16.25
N ALA A 184 5.02 0.37 16.06
CA ALA A 184 6.07 -0.17 16.91
C ALA A 184 5.90 0.27 18.38
N HIS A 185 5.66 1.55 18.62
CA HIS A 185 5.44 2.10 19.96
C HIS A 185 4.18 1.55 20.62
N MET A 186 3.05 1.52 19.91
CA MET A 186 1.79 1.01 20.47
C MET A 186 1.89 -0.48 20.82
N ASN A 187 2.54 -1.27 19.98
CA ASN A 187 2.69 -2.71 20.20
C ASN A 187 3.69 -3.05 21.31
N ALA A 188 4.71 -2.21 21.53
CA ALA A 188 5.69 -2.42 22.61
C ALA A 188 5.13 -1.98 23.96
N ASP A 189 4.49 -0.81 24.04
CA ASP A 189 4.29 -0.11 25.32
C ASP A 189 2.81 0.01 25.74
N HIS A 190 1.84 -0.27 24.83
CA HIS A 190 0.43 0.08 25.04
C HIS A 190 -0.58 -1.05 24.78
N VAL A 191 -0.17 -2.33 24.94
CA VAL A 191 -1.03 -3.50 24.70
C VAL A 191 -2.32 -3.46 25.55
N ASP A 192 -2.20 -3.15 26.86
CA ASP A 192 -3.36 -3.06 27.75
C ASP A 192 -4.34 -1.97 27.34
N SER A 193 -3.83 -0.85 26.83
CA SER A 193 -4.67 0.23 26.31
C SER A 193 -5.39 -0.19 25.03
N MET A 194 -4.76 -0.97 24.16
CA MET A 194 -5.39 -1.50 22.95
C MET A 194 -6.49 -2.51 23.27
N ILE A 195 -6.27 -3.38 24.26
CA ILE A 195 -7.30 -4.32 24.76
C ILE A 195 -8.51 -3.54 25.30
N LEU A 196 -8.27 -2.50 26.11
CA LEU A 196 -9.31 -1.64 26.64
C LEU A 196 -10.11 -0.95 25.52
N LEU A 197 -9.41 -0.41 24.50
CA LEU A 197 -10.06 0.24 23.35
C LEU A 197 -10.86 -0.76 22.51
N ALA A 198 -10.37 -1.99 22.32
CA ALA A 198 -11.10 -3.05 21.63
C ALA A 198 -12.42 -3.39 22.33
N ARG A 199 -12.37 -3.52 23.67
CA ARG A 199 -13.56 -3.77 24.48
C ARG A 199 -14.57 -2.63 24.39
N PHE A 200 -14.11 -1.38 24.59
CA PHE A 200 -14.98 -0.21 24.67
C PHE A 200 -15.58 0.18 23.31
N HIS A 201 -14.77 0.23 22.25
CA HIS A 201 -15.20 0.73 20.94
C HIS A 201 -15.68 -0.36 19.98
N ALA A 202 -15.15 -1.58 20.09
CA ALA A 202 -15.51 -2.69 19.20
C ALA A 202 -16.30 -3.81 19.87
N GLY A 203 -16.52 -3.74 21.19
CA GLY A 203 -17.24 -4.77 21.94
C GLY A 203 -16.55 -6.14 21.94
N VAL A 204 -15.22 -6.18 21.77
CA VAL A 204 -14.43 -7.41 21.67
C VAL A 204 -13.59 -7.59 22.92
N GLU A 205 -13.86 -8.66 23.67
CA GLU A 205 -13.01 -9.09 24.80
C GLU A 205 -11.80 -9.85 24.24
N ALA A 206 -10.62 -9.29 24.41
CA ALA A 206 -9.37 -9.83 23.91
C ALA A 206 -8.37 -10.10 25.01
N MET A 207 -7.57 -11.15 24.84
CA MET A 207 -6.43 -11.49 25.73
C MET A 207 -5.13 -10.82 25.25
N GLU A 208 -5.01 -10.64 23.95
CA GLU A 208 -3.87 -9.97 23.29
C GLU A 208 -4.36 -9.05 22.19
N ALA A 209 -3.69 -7.95 22.00
CA ALA A 209 -3.97 -6.99 20.93
C ALA A 209 -2.68 -6.56 20.23
N THR A 210 -2.72 -6.51 18.91
CA THR A 210 -1.62 -6.00 18.08
C THR A 210 -2.20 -4.98 17.10
N MET A 211 -1.68 -3.78 17.08
CA MET A 211 -2.03 -2.78 16.06
C MET A 211 -1.35 -3.15 14.74
N THR A 212 -2.15 -3.40 13.70
CA THR A 212 -1.66 -3.84 12.38
C THR A 212 -1.64 -2.74 11.35
N SER A 213 -2.47 -1.71 11.52
CA SER A 213 -2.47 -0.52 10.68
C SER A 213 -2.96 0.71 11.45
N VAL A 214 -2.50 1.88 11.02
CA VAL A 214 -2.98 3.19 11.46
C VAL A 214 -3.04 4.12 10.26
N ASP A 215 -4.08 4.93 10.17
CA ASP A 215 -4.30 5.96 9.17
C ASP A 215 -4.98 7.18 9.81
N ARG A 216 -5.20 8.25 9.05
CA ARG A 216 -5.79 9.49 9.56
C ARG A 216 -7.15 9.35 10.23
N LEU A 217 -7.91 8.30 9.92
CA LEU A 217 -9.27 8.07 10.42
C LEU A 217 -9.34 7.10 11.60
N GLY A 218 -8.26 6.32 11.85
CA GLY A 218 -8.27 5.33 12.93
C GLY A 218 -7.18 4.27 12.79
N PHE A 219 -7.39 3.12 13.41
CA PHE A 219 -6.44 2.03 13.44
C PHE A 219 -7.14 0.67 13.44
N THR A 220 -6.42 -0.36 13.00
CA THR A 220 -6.90 -1.75 13.01
C THR A 220 -6.12 -2.56 14.04
N LEU A 221 -6.84 -3.34 14.83
CA LEU A 221 -6.28 -4.28 15.79
C LEU A 221 -6.50 -5.71 15.32
N ARG A 222 -5.47 -6.54 15.45
CA ARG A 222 -5.56 -7.99 15.47
C ARG A 222 -5.68 -8.41 16.94
N LEU A 223 -6.74 -9.14 17.26
CA LEU A 223 -7.14 -9.47 18.61
C LEU A 223 -7.17 -10.98 18.78
N LYS A 224 -6.53 -11.50 19.83
CA LYS A 224 -6.64 -12.87 20.25
C LYS A 224 -7.75 -12.97 21.30
N THR A 225 -8.80 -13.71 20.98
CA THR A 225 -9.96 -13.95 21.85
C THR A 225 -10.05 -15.43 22.21
N ASN A 226 -10.96 -15.79 23.13
CA ASN A 226 -11.25 -17.19 23.46
C ASN A 226 -11.84 -17.97 22.25
N GLU A 227 -12.43 -17.27 21.28
CA GLU A 227 -13.02 -17.84 20.06
C GLU A 227 -12.03 -17.90 18.87
N GLY A 228 -10.79 -17.41 19.05
CA GLY A 228 -9.76 -17.34 18.00
C GLY A 228 -9.35 -15.90 17.67
N MET A 229 -8.70 -15.75 16.50
CA MET A 229 -8.23 -14.46 16.03
C MET A 229 -9.35 -13.65 15.39
N LYS A 230 -9.49 -12.39 15.81
CA LYS A 230 -10.41 -11.41 15.23
C LYS A 230 -9.66 -10.16 14.78
N ALA A 231 -10.22 -9.44 13.82
CA ALA A 231 -9.76 -8.10 13.45
C ALA A 231 -10.85 -7.09 13.85
N ALA A 232 -10.43 -5.94 14.36
CA ALA A 232 -11.34 -4.85 14.69
C ALA A 232 -10.76 -3.52 14.21
N ARG A 233 -11.55 -2.76 13.45
CA ARG A 233 -11.29 -1.36 13.11
C ARG A 233 -11.87 -0.47 14.20
N ILE A 234 -11.08 0.49 14.67
CA ILE A 234 -11.48 1.51 15.64
C ILE A 234 -11.17 2.88 15.05
N ASN A 235 -12.19 3.72 14.89
CA ASN A 235 -11.99 5.07 14.39
C ASN A 235 -11.56 6.03 15.49
N PHE A 236 -10.76 7.01 15.11
CA PHE A 236 -10.46 8.16 15.96
C PHE A 236 -11.71 9.01 16.20
N LEU A 237 -11.67 9.83 17.23
CA LEU A 237 -12.74 10.77 17.56
C LEU A 237 -12.91 11.87 16.49
N HIS A 238 -11.84 12.15 15.76
CA HIS A 238 -11.76 13.08 14.63
C HIS A 238 -10.57 12.68 13.76
N GLU A 239 -10.54 13.17 12.54
CA GLU A 239 -9.42 12.99 11.62
C GLU A 239 -8.13 13.62 12.19
N VAL A 240 -6.99 12.94 12.01
CA VAL A 240 -5.67 13.35 12.46
C VAL A 240 -4.71 13.37 11.27
N THR A 241 -3.76 14.31 11.28
CA THR A 241 -2.79 14.49 10.18
C THR A 241 -1.33 14.40 10.63
N THR A 242 -1.11 14.32 11.93
CA THR A 242 0.24 14.28 12.51
C THR A 242 0.36 13.22 13.62
N PRO A 243 1.58 12.71 13.89
CA PRO A 243 1.82 11.80 15.01
C PRO A 243 1.42 12.40 16.37
N GLN A 244 1.58 13.69 16.54
CA GLN A 244 1.22 14.40 17.78
C GLN A 244 -0.30 14.41 17.99
N GLU A 245 -1.07 14.64 16.94
CA GLU A 245 -2.54 14.54 16.99
C GLU A 245 -2.98 13.10 17.25
N THR A 246 -2.37 12.12 16.58
CA THR A 246 -2.62 10.69 16.82
C THR A 246 -2.43 10.32 18.30
N ARG A 247 -1.34 10.77 18.91
CA ARG A 247 -1.09 10.55 20.34
C ARG A 247 -2.16 11.18 21.22
N ARG A 248 -2.56 12.44 20.93
CA ARG A 248 -3.59 13.16 21.71
C ARG A 248 -4.93 12.44 21.65
N VAL A 249 -5.38 12.07 20.45
CA VAL A 249 -6.66 11.38 20.29
C VAL A 249 -6.67 10.01 20.95
N LEU A 250 -5.59 9.22 20.85
CA LEU A 250 -5.48 7.93 21.53
C LEU A 250 -5.55 8.08 23.06
N VAL A 251 -4.85 9.05 23.63
CA VAL A 251 -4.92 9.35 25.08
C VAL A 251 -6.34 9.71 25.50
N GLU A 252 -7.03 10.53 24.70
CA GLU A 252 -8.43 10.90 24.99
C GLU A 252 -9.36 9.68 24.93
N MET A 253 -9.25 8.84 23.91
CA MET A 253 -10.01 7.60 23.75
C MET A 253 -9.81 6.66 24.95
N VAL A 254 -8.56 6.48 25.41
CA VAL A 254 -8.26 5.67 26.61
C VAL A 254 -8.88 6.27 27.85
N ARG A 255 -8.88 7.61 28.02
CA ARG A 255 -9.55 8.28 29.15
C ARG A 255 -11.06 8.04 29.13
N GLN A 256 -11.68 8.09 27.96
CA GLN A 256 -13.14 7.82 27.82
C GLN A 256 -13.44 6.36 28.17
N ALA A 257 -12.62 5.41 27.71
CA ALA A 257 -12.82 3.99 27.96
C ALA A 257 -12.60 3.55 29.43
N ARG A 258 -11.93 4.39 30.24
CA ARG A 258 -11.71 4.15 31.69
C ARG A 258 -12.80 4.70 32.61
N ARG A 259 -13.71 5.51 32.07
CA ARG A 259 -14.87 6.06 32.80
C ARG A 259 -16.04 5.11 32.83
#